data_b11d1ff630a87a87f5b8d7947a4216a3
#
_entry.id   b11d1ff630a87a87f5b8d7947a4216a3
#
_cell.length_a   1.000
_cell.length_b   1.000
_cell.length_c   1.000
_cell.angle_alpha   90.00
_cell.angle_beta   90.00
_cell.angle_gamma   90.00
#
_symmetry.space_group_name_H-M   'P 1'
#
loop_
_entity.id
_entity.type
_entity.pdbx_description
1 polymer ?
#
loop_
_entity_poly.entity_id
_entity_poly.type
_entity_poly.pdbx_seq_one_letter_code
_entity_poly.pdbx_strand_id
1 'polypeptide(L)'
;MKYFLSGLIAIGLSLAATASFAADARNVSVINETGYAIKFLGFNAPDDGMDEWDNELDKVLQNQASTYVEFDDDDEGCVWNIRVDWQNYDETVLWKNVNLCKFNVLRLRYDPGTKTTSFIAE
;
A
#
# COMPACT_ATOMS: atom_id res chain seq x y z
N MET A 1 -50.82 -8.33 -0.09
CA MET A 1 -50.59 -8.26 -0.25
C MET A 1 -49.89 -8.45 -0.31
N LYS A 2 -49.71 -8.42 -0.33
CA LYS A 2 -49.13 -8.36 -0.34
C LYS A 2 -48.12 -8.36 -0.42
N TYR A 3 -47.98 -8.45 -0.28
CA TYR A 3 -47.17 -8.37 -0.31
C TYR A 3 -46.16 -8.43 -0.33
N PHE A 4 -46.02 -8.41 -0.24
CA PHE A 4 -45.21 -8.35 -0.22
C PHE A 4 -44.21 -8.43 -0.29
N LEU A 5 -44.46 -8.45 -0.21
CA LEU A 5 -43.73 -8.46 -0.29
C LEU A 5 -42.80 -8.54 -0.42
N SER A 6 -42.82 -8.56 -0.50
CA SER A 6 -42.12 -8.55 -0.70
C SER A 6 -41.18 -8.55 -0.64
N GLY A 7 -41.04 -8.59 -0.54
CA GLY A 7 -40.16 -8.43 -0.57
C GLY A 7 -39.22 -8.56 -0.37
N LEU A 8 -39.20 -8.59 -0.17
CA LEU A 8 -38.36 -8.60 -0.11
C LEU A 8 -37.46 -8.65 -0.25
N ILE A 9 -37.46 -8.77 -0.33
CA ILE A 9 -36.82 -8.77 -0.55
C ILE A 9 -35.88 -8.65 -0.53
N ALA A 10 -35.94 -8.63 -0.36
CA ALA A 10 -35.12 -8.40 -0.38
C ALA A 10 -34.22 -8.55 -0.16
N ILE A 11 -34.35 -8.86 0.01
CA ILE A 11 -33.62 -9.00 0.07
C ILE A 11 -32.66 -9.14 -0.01
N GLY A 12 -32.73 -9.19 -0.10
CA GLY A 12 -31.95 -9.06 -0.29
C GLY A 12 -31.11 -9.07 -0.26
N LEU A 13 -31.19 -9.14 -0.16
CA LEU A 13 -30.51 -9.01 -0.29
C LEU A 13 -29.56 -8.77 -0.22
N SER A 14 -29.49 -8.58 -0.04
CA SER A 14 -28.73 -8.29 0.00
C SER A 14 -27.79 -8.47 0.18
N LEU A 15 -27.75 -8.85 0.48
CA LEU A 15 -27.04 -9.02 0.61
C LEU A 15 -26.08 -9.19 0.43
N ALA A 16 -26.06 -9.24 0.33
CA ALA A 16 -25.27 -9.39 0.13
C ALA A 16 -24.33 -9.31 0.00
N ALA A 17 -24.40 -9.20 0.04
CA ALA A 17 -23.63 -9.15 -0.03
C ALA A 17 -22.60 -9.03 -0.16
N THR A 18 -22.84 -9.16 -0.10
CA THR A 18 -22.09 -9.08 -0.02
C THR A 18 -21.11 -8.94 -0.28
N ALA A 19 -21.40 -8.67 -0.61
CA ALA A 19 -20.21 -8.53 -0.93
C ALA A 19 -19.07 -8.62 -0.25
N SER A 20 -18.95 -8.98 -0.13
CA SER A 20 -18.00 -9.28 0.69
C SER A 20 -16.67 -9.58 0.22
N PHE A 21 -16.10 -8.72 -0.53
CA PHE A 21 -14.69 -8.81 -0.82
C PHE A 21 -13.97 -7.93 0.16
N ALA A 22 -13.50 -8.53 1.23
CA ALA A 22 -12.62 -7.83 2.12
C ALA A 22 -11.34 -7.49 1.37
N ALA A 23 -10.85 -6.28 1.53
CA ALA A 23 -9.57 -5.90 0.99
C ALA A 23 -8.48 -6.74 1.64
N ASP A 24 -7.40 -7.01 0.91
CA ASP A 24 -6.24 -7.70 1.46
C ASP A 24 -5.66 -6.85 2.60
N ALA A 25 -5.34 -7.48 3.72
CA ALA A 25 -4.85 -6.78 4.90
C ALA A 25 -3.51 -6.08 4.67
N ARG A 26 -2.78 -6.47 3.62
CA ARG A 26 -1.49 -5.85 3.27
C ARG A 26 -1.65 -4.62 2.39
N ASN A 27 -2.82 -4.39 1.81
CA ASN A 27 -3.05 -3.24 0.94
C ASN A 27 -2.80 -1.96 1.73
N VAL A 28 -2.06 -1.04 1.12
CA VAL A 28 -1.58 0.12 1.83
C VAL A 28 -1.59 1.36 0.94
N SER A 29 -2.01 2.48 1.51
CA SER A 29 -1.85 3.78 0.88
C SER A 29 -0.50 4.35 1.27
N VAL A 30 0.30 4.72 0.29
CA VAL A 30 1.61 5.34 0.52
C VAL A 30 1.48 6.81 0.16
N ILE A 31 1.76 7.67 1.13
CA ILE A 31 1.65 9.13 0.97
C ILE A 31 3.06 9.71 1.01
N ASN A 32 3.42 10.44 -0.03
CA ASN A 32 4.74 11.06 -0.09
C ASN A 32 4.71 12.42 0.59
N GLU A 33 5.25 12.50 1.79
CA GLU A 33 5.38 13.75 2.54
C GLU A 33 6.86 14.11 2.74
N THR A 34 7.73 13.64 1.84
CA THR A 34 9.18 13.84 1.99
C THR A 34 9.67 15.20 1.50
N GLY A 35 8.90 15.86 0.66
CA GLY A 35 9.34 17.08 -0.02
C GLY A 35 10.00 16.82 -1.37
N TYR A 36 10.21 15.56 -1.75
CA TYR A 36 10.94 15.17 -2.97
C TYR A 36 10.15 14.15 -3.76
N ALA A 37 10.30 14.19 -5.08
CA ALA A 37 9.62 13.24 -5.97
C ALA A 37 10.27 11.87 -5.90
N ILE A 38 9.44 10.83 -5.95
CA ILE A 38 9.84 9.43 -5.87
C ILE A 38 9.58 8.78 -7.23
N LYS A 39 10.59 8.14 -7.80
CA LYS A 39 10.45 7.45 -9.11
C LYS A 39 10.21 5.96 -8.97
N PHE A 40 10.54 5.38 -7.82
CA PHE A 40 10.42 3.94 -7.61
C PHE A 40 9.91 3.66 -6.20
N LEU A 41 8.90 2.82 -6.12
CA LEU A 41 8.41 2.28 -4.86
C LEU A 41 8.20 0.80 -5.09
N GLY A 42 8.93 -0.02 -4.36
CA GLY A 42 8.86 -1.47 -4.53
C GLY A 42 8.68 -2.18 -3.21
N PHE A 43 8.09 -3.36 -3.32
CA PHE A 43 7.93 -4.27 -2.19
C PHE A 43 8.46 -5.62 -2.63
N ASN A 44 9.21 -6.29 -1.75
CA ASN A 44 9.54 -7.69 -2.02
C ASN A 44 9.49 -8.50 -0.74
N ALA A 45 9.31 -9.81 -0.91
CA ALA A 45 9.30 -10.73 0.22
C ALA A 45 10.72 -10.86 0.78
N PRO A 46 10.87 -11.05 2.09
CA PRO A 46 12.21 -11.15 2.70
C PRO A 46 13.07 -12.28 2.11
N ASP A 47 12.42 -13.33 1.60
CA ASP A 47 13.13 -14.48 1.02
C ASP A 47 13.53 -14.29 -0.43
N ASP A 48 12.96 -13.30 -1.11
CA ASP A 48 13.35 -12.99 -2.48
C ASP A 48 14.67 -12.20 -2.44
N GLY A 49 15.46 -12.31 -3.47
CA GLY A 49 16.72 -11.58 -3.52
C GLY A 49 16.49 -10.08 -3.55
N MET A 50 17.50 -9.34 -3.07
CA MET A 50 17.43 -7.86 -3.07
C MET A 50 17.43 -7.28 -4.49
N ASP A 51 17.56 -8.12 -5.51
CA ASP A 51 17.50 -7.69 -6.91
C ASP A 51 16.11 -7.83 -7.54
N GLU A 52 15.17 -8.42 -6.80
CA GLU A 52 13.85 -8.78 -7.32
C GLU A 52 12.80 -7.76 -6.89
N TRP A 53 12.75 -6.64 -7.58
CA TRP A 53 11.83 -5.56 -7.25
C TRP A 53 10.99 -5.18 -8.47
N ASP A 54 9.69 -5.01 -8.25
CA ASP A 54 8.80 -4.41 -9.23
C ASP A 54 8.40 -3.02 -8.75
N ASN A 55 8.37 -2.08 -9.68
CA ASN A 55 7.94 -0.72 -9.36
C ASN A 55 6.42 -0.65 -9.32
N GLU A 56 5.86 -0.30 -8.18
CA GLU A 56 4.41 -0.19 -7.98
C GLU A 56 3.86 1.13 -8.50
N LEU A 57 4.71 2.05 -8.95
CA LEU A 57 4.28 3.36 -9.42
C LEU A 57 4.04 3.35 -10.92
N ASP A 58 2.88 3.84 -11.36
CA ASP A 58 2.59 4.08 -12.77
C ASP A 58 3.26 5.34 -13.27
N LYS A 59 3.53 6.26 -12.36
CA LYS A 59 4.16 7.55 -12.64
C LYS A 59 4.89 8.02 -11.40
N VAL A 60 5.73 9.03 -11.58
CA VAL A 60 6.46 9.63 -10.46
C VAL A 60 5.48 10.06 -9.36
N LEU A 61 5.78 9.70 -8.12
CA LEU A 61 4.97 10.07 -6.97
C LEU A 61 5.49 11.39 -6.44
N GLN A 62 4.76 12.45 -6.76
CA GLN A 62 5.16 13.80 -6.36
C GLN A 62 4.96 14.00 -4.86
N ASN A 63 5.64 15.01 -4.32
CA ASN A 63 5.42 15.40 -2.93
C ASN A 63 3.95 15.73 -2.70
N GLN A 64 3.38 15.27 -1.60
CA GLN A 64 1.97 15.41 -1.20
C GLN A 64 1.00 14.51 -2.00
N ALA A 65 1.51 13.71 -2.92
CA ALA A 65 0.68 12.75 -3.64
C ALA A 65 0.70 11.40 -2.94
N SER A 66 -0.29 10.57 -3.28
CA SER A 66 -0.39 9.22 -2.71
C SER A 66 -0.64 8.20 -3.80
N THR A 67 -0.33 6.96 -3.50
CA THR A 67 -0.65 5.81 -4.33
C THR A 67 -1.16 4.68 -3.46
N TYR A 68 -2.03 3.85 -4.00
CA TYR A 68 -2.56 2.69 -3.30
C TYR A 68 -1.92 1.44 -3.86
N VAL A 69 -1.31 0.64 -2.99
CA VAL A 69 -0.62 -0.59 -3.38
C VAL A 69 -1.47 -1.77 -2.97
N GLU A 70 -1.81 -2.61 -3.94
CA GLU A 70 -2.64 -3.80 -3.73
C GLU A 70 -1.79 -5.05 -3.86
N PHE A 71 -2.03 -6.01 -2.99
CA PHE A 71 -1.35 -7.29 -2.99
C PHE A 71 -2.28 -8.37 -3.53
N ASP A 72 -1.71 -9.32 -4.25
CA ASP A 72 -2.44 -10.44 -4.84
C ASP A 72 -2.49 -11.63 -3.90
N ASP A 73 -3.44 -12.53 -4.16
CA ASP A 73 -3.57 -13.77 -3.39
C ASP A 73 -2.33 -14.65 -3.49
N ASP A 74 -1.56 -14.51 -4.58
CA ASP A 74 -0.33 -15.27 -4.77
C ASP A 74 0.80 -14.79 -3.88
N ASP A 75 0.69 -13.57 -3.37
CA ASP A 75 1.68 -13.03 -2.45
C ASP A 75 1.42 -13.60 -1.06
N GLU A 76 2.48 -13.98 -0.36
CA GLU A 76 2.34 -14.62 0.94
C GLU A 76 3.00 -13.85 2.04
N GLY A 77 2.34 -13.86 3.21
CA GLY A 77 2.88 -13.30 4.43
C GLY A 77 2.61 -11.82 4.59
N CYS A 78 2.80 -11.35 5.81
CA CYS A 78 2.56 -9.96 6.19
C CYS A 78 3.82 -9.11 6.14
N VAL A 79 5.00 -9.73 6.18
CA VAL A 79 6.26 -9.02 6.33
C VAL A 79 6.92 -8.83 4.97
N TRP A 80 7.24 -7.59 4.65
CA TRP A 80 7.79 -7.23 3.34
C TRP A 80 8.91 -6.20 3.49
N ASN A 81 9.83 -6.20 2.54
CA ASN A 81 10.81 -5.13 2.43
C ASN A 81 10.25 -4.04 1.52
N ILE A 82 10.60 -2.80 1.80
CA ILE A 82 10.13 -1.64 1.04
C ILE A 82 11.34 -0.87 0.53
N ARG A 83 11.31 -0.53 -0.76
CA ARG A 83 12.38 0.24 -1.41
C ARG A 83 11.82 1.50 -2.03
N VAL A 84 12.54 2.60 -1.85
CA VAL A 84 12.20 3.90 -2.43
C VAL A 84 13.44 4.45 -3.14
N ASP A 85 13.28 4.83 -4.42
CA ASP A 85 14.32 5.55 -5.15
C ASP A 85 13.78 6.94 -5.52
N TRP A 86 14.65 7.93 -5.39
CA TRP A 86 14.29 9.33 -5.66
C TRP A 86 14.38 9.65 -7.16
N GLN A 87 13.53 10.58 -7.62
CA GLN A 87 13.55 11.01 -9.01
C GLN A 87 14.84 11.75 -9.38
N ASN A 88 15.34 12.58 -8.47
CA ASN A 88 16.45 13.49 -8.79
C ASN A 88 17.73 13.19 -8.01
N TYR A 89 17.76 12.07 -7.29
CA TYR A 89 18.92 11.70 -6.47
C TYR A 89 19.18 10.21 -6.64
N ASP A 90 20.43 9.81 -6.53
CA ASP A 90 20.84 8.42 -6.74
C ASP A 90 20.68 7.52 -5.51
N GLU A 91 20.25 8.09 -4.41
CA GLU A 91 20.14 7.34 -3.16
C GLU A 91 18.92 6.42 -3.16
N THR A 92 19.06 5.29 -2.50
CA THR A 92 17.98 4.32 -2.31
C THR A 92 17.68 4.22 -0.82
N VAL A 93 16.41 4.22 -0.48
CA VAL A 93 15.96 3.96 0.90
C VAL A 93 15.41 2.54 0.95
N LEU A 94 15.83 1.79 1.95
CA LEU A 94 15.39 0.41 2.13
C LEU A 94 14.95 0.20 3.58
N TRP A 95 13.72 -0.26 3.75
CA TRP A 95 13.21 -0.70 5.04
C TRP A 95 12.94 -2.18 4.96
N LYS A 96 13.49 -2.95 5.89
CA LYS A 96 13.37 -4.40 5.90
C LYS A 96 12.35 -4.86 6.92
N ASN A 97 11.66 -5.95 6.59
CA ASN A 97 10.81 -6.68 7.53
C ASN A 97 9.69 -5.82 8.11
N VAL A 98 9.00 -5.10 7.24
CA VAL A 98 7.87 -4.25 7.64
C VAL A 98 6.60 -5.09 7.63
N ASN A 99 5.87 -5.11 8.74
CA ASN A 99 4.63 -5.89 8.84
C ASN A 99 3.46 -5.08 8.30
N LEU A 100 3.09 -5.34 7.05
CA LEU A 100 2.04 -4.59 6.35
C LEU A 100 0.62 -4.91 6.84
N CYS A 101 0.45 -5.99 7.59
CA CYS A 101 -0.88 -6.35 8.09
C CYS A 101 -1.31 -5.53 9.29
N LYS A 102 -0.44 -4.70 9.84
CA LYS A 102 -0.71 -3.93 11.05
C LYS A 102 -1.19 -2.51 10.79
N PHE A 103 -1.18 -2.04 9.55
CA PHE A 103 -1.57 -0.67 9.25
C PHE A 103 -2.06 -0.57 7.81
N ASN A 104 -2.70 0.56 7.50
CA ASN A 104 -3.30 0.81 6.18
C ASN A 104 -2.65 1.97 5.45
N VAL A 105 -1.84 2.76 6.13
CA VAL A 105 -1.25 3.98 5.58
C VAL A 105 0.21 4.07 5.98
N LEU A 106 1.06 4.40 5.01
CA LEU A 106 2.45 4.75 5.22
C LEU A 106 2.66 6.20 4.80
N ARG A 107 3.04 7.06 5.74
CA ARG A 107 3.41 8.44 5.43
C ARG A 107 4.92 8.52 5.39
N LEU A 108 5.46 8.77 4.21
CA LEU A 108 6.91 8.85 4.03
C LEU A 108 7.37 10.26 4.36
N ARG A 109 8.40 10.36 5.19
CA ARG A 109 8.95 11.62 5.68
C ARG A 109 10.44 11.69 5.49
N TYR A 110 10.95 12.88 5.32
CA TYR A 110 12.39 13.12 5.24
C TYR A 110 12.78 14.25 6.19
N ASP A 111 13.80 14.00 7.01
CA ASP A 111 14.35 14.99 7.91
C ASP A 111 15.68 15.50 7.34
N PRO A 112 15.74 16.72 6.81
CA PRO A 112 16.98 17.25 6.25
C PRO A 112 18.06 17.50 7.30
N GLY A 113 17.67 17.70 8.55
CA GLY A 113 18.63 17.89 9.63
C GLY A 113 19.47 16.67 9.92
N THR A 114 18.86 15.48 9.89
CA THR A 114 19.54 14.22 10.12
C THR A 114 19.79 13.46 8.81
N LYS A 115 19.25 13.95 7.69
CA LYS A 115 19.30 13.28 6.38
C LYS A 115 18.72 11.88 6.46
N THR A 116 17.63 11.73 7.18
CA THR A 116 16.99 10.42 7.43
C THR A 116 15.61 10.39 6.81
N THR A 117 15.35 9.33 6.04
CA THR A 117 14.02 9.03 5.53
C THR A 117 13.36 8.02 6.44
N SER A 118 12.13 8.31 6.82
CA SER A 118 11.36 7.43 7.72
C SER A 118 9.92 7.36 7.25
N PHE A 119 9.12 6.53 7.91
CA PHE A 119 7.69 6.52 7.66
C PHE A 119 6.93 6.47 8.97
N ILE A 120 5.71 6.99 8.91
CA ILE A 120 4.74 6.87 9.99
C ILE A 120 3.67 5.90 9.51
N ALA A 121 3.41 4.85 10.29
CA ALA A 121 2.42 3.83 9.97
C ALA A 121 1.13 4.10 10.72
N GLU A 122 0.00 4.00 10.00
CA GLU A 122 -1.33 4.21 10.61
C GLU A 122 -2.30 3.12 10.23
#